data_6a39c854e0a2d32674b4071a4740ef10
#
_entry.id   6a39c854e0a2d32674b4071a4740ef10
#
_cell.length_a   1.000
_cell.length_b   1.000
_cell.length_c   1.000
_cell.angle_alpha   90.00
_cell.angle_beta   90.00
_cell.angle_gamma   90.00
#
_symmetry.space_group_name_H-M   'P 1'
#
loop_
_entity.id
_entity.type
_entity.pdbx_description
1 polymer ?
#
loop_
_entity_poly.entity_id
_entity_poly.type
_entity_poly.pdbx_seq_one_letter_code
_entity_poly.pdbx_strand_id
1 'polypeptide(L)'
;MTLINPKRQGLLATENLLPLFVLLALGLGGLNLSLTAVLGITTSQIARKPVPTLVQTIDGNSFTVKPIDNLDRTPESIRLFTRQAMTMLFTWNGVSQAQDETGTIQTTTDAGVKAGSNTVTTKAWQASFSLSEDFRASFLEQVGALTPRSVFQGQAQSVFNIESLSEPLLIAPGFWDVTMVANLIIFDVKNPGGIAIPVNKVIRIQAVEPPADPMEAEATAVQRAVYQVRSAGLQITDITEMTEAAR
;
A
#
# COMPACT_ATOMS: atom_id res chain seq x y z
N MET A 1 -35.04 -21.31 87.43
CA MET A 1 -34.11 -21.18 86.30
C MET A 1 -34.95 -21.25 85.06
N THR A 2 -35.33 -20.06 84.58
CA THR A 2 -36.28 -19.90 83.44
C THR A 2 -35.51 -19.80 82.18
N LEU A 3 -35.59 -20.84 81.34
CA LEU A 3 -34.94 -20.82 79.98
C LEU A 3 -35.73 -19.91 79.09
N ILE A 4 -35.13 -18.77 78.70
CA ILE A 4 -35.62 -17.88 77.73
C ILE A 4 -35.45 -18.52 76.36
N ASN A 5 -36.53 -18.92 75.73
CA ASN A 5 -36.58 -19.48 74.40
C ASN A 5 -36.50 -18.35 73.40
N PRO A 6 -35.44 -18.17 72.61
CA PRO A 6 -35.38 -17.08 71.66
C PRO A 6 -36.40 -17.36 70.54
N LYS A 7 -37.47 -16.55 70.44
CA LYS A 7 -38.37 -16.59 69.32
C LYS A 7 -37.51 -16.39 68.03
N ARG A 8 -37.49 -17.37 67.17
CA ARG A 8 -36.96 -17.20 65.81
C ARG A 8 -37.78 -16.15 65.08
N GLN A 9 -37.27 -14.95 65.04
CA GLN A 9 -37.87 -13.90 64.21
C GLN A 9 -37.77 -14.33 62.77
N GLY A 10 -38.88 -14.48 62.06
CA GLY A 10 -38.90 -14.79 60.63
C GLY A 10 -38.22 -13.70 59.82
N LEU A 11 -37.60 -14.04 58.73
CA LEU A 11 -36.95 -13.09 57.82
C LEU A 11 -37.90 -11.96 57.36
N LEU A 12 -39.19 -12.18 57.43
CA LEU A 12 -40.26 -11.20 57.06
C LEU A 12 -40.81 -10.43 58.27
N ALA A 13 -40.13 -10.45 59.45
CA ALA A 13 -40.51 -9.58 60.57
C ALA A 13 -40.38 -8.10 60.14
N THR A 14 -41.29 -7.23 60.60
CA THR A 14 -41.35 -5.83 60.19
C THR A 14 -40.03 -5.06 60.39
N GLU A 15 -39.25 -5.49 61.42
CA GLU A 15 -37.92 -4.93 61.73
C GLU A 15 -36.86 -5.27 60.70
N ASN A 16 -37.03 -6.37 59.93
CA ASN A 16 -36.08 -6.85 58.92
C ASN A 16 -36.45 -6.43 57.49
N LEU A 17 -37.62 -5.85 57.28
CA LEU A 17 -38.10 -5.46 55.93
C LEU A 17 -37.22 -4.40 55.29
N LEU A 18 -36.78 -3.38 56.03
CA LEU A 18 -35.96 -2.30 55.50
C LEU A 18 -34.56 -2.79 55.12
N PRO A 19 -33.81 -3.54 55.96
CA PRO A 19 -32.52 -4.16 55.57
C PRO A 19 -32.66 -5.11 54.37
N LEU A 20 -33.74 -5.90 54.33
CA LEU A 20 -33.98 -6.84 53.21
C LEU A 20 -34.23 -6.08 51.91
N PHE A 21 -34.97 -4.96 51.94
CA PHE A 21 -35.22 -4.13 50.78
C PHE A 21 -33.95 -3.46 50.28
N VAL A 22 -33.07 -3.00 51.16
CA VAL A 22 -31.75 -2.43 50.81
C VAL A 22 -30.87 -3.47 50.18
N LEU A 23 -30.79 -4.68 50.70
CA LEU A 23 -30.02 -5.77 50.12
C LEU A 23 -30.53 -6.18 48.74
N LEU A 24 -31.86 -6.22 48.57
CA LEU A 24 -32.47 -6.52 47.28
C LEU A 24 -32.15 -5.42 46.26
N ALA A 25 -32.26 -4.15 46.67
CA ALA A 25 -31.93 -3.00 45.81
C ALA A 25 -30.46 -2.98 45.41
N LEU A 26 -29.55 -3.26 46.33
CA LEU A 26 -28.12 -3.40 46.04
C LEU A 26 -27.83 -4.57 45.09
N GLY A 27 -28.51 -5.72 45.31
CA GLY A 27 -28.40 -6.87 44.42
C GLY A 27 -28.87 -6.58 43.01
N LEU A 28 -30.03 -5.99 42.87
CA LEU A 28 -30.57 -5.53 41.57
C LEU A 28 -29.70 -4.46 40.91
N GLY A 29 -29.19 -3.50 41.68
CA GLY A 29 -28.26 -2.50 41.23
C GLY A 29 -26.95 -3.07 40.67
N GLY A 30 -26.38 -4.02 41.41
CA GLY A 30 -25.17 -4.77 41.02
C GLY A 30 -25.38 -5.60 39.75
N LEU A 31 -26.54 -6.29 39.66
CA LEU A 31 -26.91 -7.03 38.45
C LEU A 31 -27.06 -6.14 37.24
N ASN A 32 -27.73 -4.98 37.40
CA ASN A 32 -27.94 -4.01 36.33
C ASN A 32 -26.61 -3.42 35.83
N LEU A 33 -25.71 -3.07 36.77
CA LEU A 33 -24.37 -2.59 36.43
C LEU A 33 -23.55 -3.62 35.63
N SER A 34 -23.59 -4.88 36.07
CA SER A 34 -22.90 -5.98 35.39
C SER A 34 -23.45 -6.20 33.98
N LEU A 35 -24.77 -6.18 33.82
CA LEU A 35 -25.42 -6.32 32.51
C LEU A 35 -25.06 -5.17 31.57
N THR A 36 -25.05 -3.94 32.06
CA THR A 36 -24.66 -2.75 31.31
C THR A 36 -23.19 -2.82 30.87
N ALA A 37 -22.31 -3.27 31.74
CA ALA A 37 -20.89 -3.47 31.42
C ALA A 37 -20.69 -4.52 30.31
N VAL A 38 -21.37 -5.65 30.39
CA VAL A 38 -21.31 -6.71 29.35
C VAL A 38 -21.88 -6.20 28.04
N LEU A 39 -23.01 -5.50 28.05
CA LEU A 39 -23.58 -4.89 26.85
C LEU A 39 -22.64 -3.85 26.23
N GLY A 40 -21.99 -3.02 27.05
CA GLY A 40 -21.01 -2.04 26.58
C GLY A 40 -19.81 -2.68 25.89
N ILE A 41 -19.28 -3.77 26.45
CA ILE A 41 -18.16 -4.53 25.86
C ILE A 41 -18.60 -5.17 24.55
N THR A 42 -19.76 -5.83 24.52
CA THR A 42 -20.24 -6.50 23.29
C THR A 42 -20.54 -5.52 22.18
N THR A 43 -21.17 -4.38 22.50
CA THR A 43 -21.44 -3.32 21.54
C THR A 43 -20.15 -2.71 20.98
N SER A 44 -19.15 -2.49 21.84
CA SER A 44 -17.83 -2.02 21.42
C SER A 44 -17.13 -3.02 20.49
N GLN A 45 -17.23 -4.33 20.75
CA GLN A 45 -16.67 -5.36 19.89
C GLN A 45 -17.38 -5.44 18.53
N ILE A 46 -18.70 -5.26 18.50
CA ILE A 46 -19.48 -5.24 17.24
C ILE A 46 -19.12 -3.99 16.43
N ALA A 47 -19.02 -2.82 17.08
CA ALA A 47 -18.67 -1.56 16.43
C ALA A 47 -17.26 -1.55 15.83
N ARG A 48 -16.35 -2.38 16.36
CA ARG A 48 -14.99 -2.54 15.84
C ARG A 48 -14.87 -3.56 14.70
N LYS A 49 -15.89 -4.37 14.45
CA LYS A 49 -15.86 -5.32 13.33
C LYS A 49 -16.11 -4.56 12.02
N PRO A 50 -15.14 -4.55 11.09
CA PRO A 50 -15.35 -3.94 9.79
C PRO A 50 -16.48 -4.66 9.07
N VAL A 51 -17.48 -3.91 8.63
CA VAL A 51 -18.61 -4.45 7.86
C VAL A 51 -18.10 -4.77 6.45
N PRO A 52 -18.25 -6.02 5.97
CA PRO A 52 -17.90 -6.34 4.60
C PRO A 52 -18.76 -5.52 3.64
N THR A 53 -18.09 -4.79 2.75
CA THR A 53 -18.78 -3.97 1.73
C THR A 53 -18.94 -4.80 0.46
N LEU A 54 -20.16 -4.91 -0.04
CA LEU A 54 -20.43 -5.49 -1.35
C LEU A 54 -20.12 -4.46 -2.42
N VAL A 55 -19.17 -4.76 -3.29
CA VAL A 55 -18.83 -3.93 -4.45
C VAL A 55 -19.35 -4.63 -5.70
N GLN A 56 -20.13 -3.91 -6.51
CA GLN A 56 -20.60 -4.37 -7.80
C GLN A 56 -19.84 -3.64 -8.91
N THR A 57 -19.23 -4.39 -9.80
CA THR A 57 -18.57 -3.84 -10.97
C THR A 57 -19.56 -3.59 -12.12
N ILE A 58 -19.17 -2.72 -13.06
CA ILE A 58 -19.97 -2.40 -14.25
C ILE A 58 -20.26 -3.66 -15.08
N ASP A 59 -19.39 -4.67 -15.01
CA ASP A 59 -19.54 -5.95 -15.70
C ASP A 59 -20.60 -6.89 -15.07
N GLY A 60 -21.30 -6.41 -14.03
CA GLY A 60 -22.35 -7.18 -13.34
C GLY A 60 -21.83 -8.17 -12.30
N ASN A 61 -20.52 -8.27 -12.10
CA ASN A 61 -19.93 -9.11 -11.06
C ASN A 61 -20.02 -8.42 -9.70
N SER A 62 -20.32 -9.21 -8.66
CA SER A 62 -20.35 -8.73 -7.29
C SER A 62 -19.33 -9.48 -6.46
N PHE A 63 -18.52 -8.77 -5.68
CA PHE A 63 -17.59 -9.36 -4.73
C PHE A 63 -17.63 -8.62 -3.41
N THR A 64 -17.34 -9.35 -2.34
CA THR A 64 -17.29 -8.79 -1.00
C THR A 64 -15.88 -8.32 -0.71
N VAL A 65 -15.74 -7.04 -0.39
CA VAL A 65 -14.48 -6.44 0.03
C VAL A 65 -14.41 -6.46 1.55
N LYS A 66 -13.34 -7.06 2.06
CA LYS A 66 -13.03 -6.99 3.49
C LYS A 66 -12.13 -5.78 3.73
N PRO A 67 -12.50 -4.87 4.61
CA PRO A 67 -11.61 -3.78 5.00
C PRO A 67 -10.30 -4.33 5.53
N ILE A 68 -9.19 -3.82 5.01
CA ILE A 68 -7.84 -4.07 5.50
C ILE A 68 -7.44 -2.86 6.36
N ASP A 69 -6.54 -3.04 7.30
CA ASP A 69 -5.93 -1.92 8.03
C ASP A 69 -5.30 -0.95 7.01
N ASN A 70 -5.37 0.35 7.29
CA ASN A 70 -4.91 1.39 6.36
C ASN A 70 -3.42 1.26 5.99
N LEU A 71 -2.63 0.60 6.84
CA LEU A 71 -1.20 0.36 6.61
C LEU A 71 -0.89 -1.04 6.07
N ASP A 72 -1.88 -1.94 5.99
CA ASP A 72 -1.65 -3.29 5.50
C ASP A 72 -1.73 -3.35 3.97
N ARG A 73 -0.84 -4.15 3.38
CA ARG A 73 -0.85 -4.49 1.95
C ARG A 73 -0.53 -5.97 1.79
N THR A 74 -1.13 -6.62 0.79
CA THR A 74 -0.80 -8.01 0.50
C THR A 74 0.59 -8.14 -0.11
N PRO A 75 1.33 -9.22 0.16
CA PRO A 75 2.64 -9.46 -0.44
C PRO A 75 2.63 -9.39 -1.97
N GLU A 76 1.56 -9.89 -2.59
CA GLU A 76 1.38 -9.87 -4.05
C GLU A 76 1.27 -8.44 -4.58
N SER A 77 0.50 -7.57 -3.90
CA SER A 77 0.36 -6.16 -4.28
C SER A 77 1.70 -5.42 -4.19
N ILE A 78 2.47 -5.66 -3.13
CA ILE A 78 3.80 -5.07 -2.93
C ILE A 78 4.75 -5.53 -4.04
N ARG A 79 4.81 -6.83 -4.33
CA ARG A 79 5.67 -7.38 -5.38
C ARG A 79 5.29 -6.90 -6.77
N LEU A 80 3.97 -6.84 -7.07
CA LEU A 80 3.48 -6.33 -8.35
C LEU A 80 3.84 -4.86 -8.55
N PHE A 81 3.60 -4.02 -7.54
CA PHE A 81 3.98 -2.61 -7.54
C PHE A 81 5.48 -2.44 -7.77
N THR A 82 6.32 -3.16 -7.01
CA THR A 82 7.78 -3.12 -7.15
C THR A 82 8.21 -3.49 -8.56
N ARG A 83 7.68 -4.59 -9.10
CA ARG A 83 7.97 -5.04 -10.46
C ARG A 83 7.61 -3.98 -11.50
N GLN A 84 6.42 -3.42 -11.43
CA GLN A 84 5.94 -2.43 -12.38
C GLN A 84 6.76 -1.14 -12.30
N ALA A 85 6.99 -0.60 -11.10
CA ALA A 85 7.75 0.62 -10.89
C ALA A 85 9.18 0.48 -11.42
N MET A 86 9.89 -0.57 -11.03
CA MET A 86 11.28 -0.80 -11.44
C MET A 86 11.40 -1.05 -12.95
N THR A 87 10.47 -1.83 -13.53
CA THR A 87 10.46 -2.06 -14.99
C THR A 87 10.25 -0.77 -15.75
N MET A 88 9.33 0.10 -15.31
CA MET A 88 9.07 1.37 -16.00
C MET A 88 10.23 2.37 -15.85
N LEU A 89 10.92 2.37 -14.70
CA LEU A 89 12.06 3.26 -14.44
C LEU A 89 13.27 2.92 -15.34
N PHE A 90 13.48 1.64 -15.64
CA PHE A 90 14.70 1.16 -16.31
C PHE A 90 14.48 0.58 -17.73
N THR A 91 13.24 0.56 -18.24
CA THR A 91 12.98 0.19 -19.64
C THR A 91 12.90 1.42 -20.51
N TRP A 92 13.95 1.68 -21.28
CA TRP A 92 14.09 2.85 -22.12
C TRP A 92 14.04 2.44 -23.60
N ASN A 93 13.19 3.08 -24.38
CA ASN A 93 13.06 2.75 -25.82
C ASN A 93 13.07 3.99 -26.75
N GLY A 94 13.25 5.19 -26.20
CA GLY A 94 13.32 6.44 -26.96
C GLY A 94 12.06 6.80 -27.75
N VAL A 95 10.94 6.13 -27.45
CA VAL A 95 9.65 6.40 -28.08
C VAL A 95 8.60 6.70 -27.00
N SER A 96 7.77 7.69 -27.29
CA SER A 96 6.60 8.04 -26.51
C SER A 96 5.34 7.67 -27.28
N GLN A 97 4.40 7.04 -26.62
CA GLN A 97 3.10 6.71 -27.17
C GLN A 97 2.06 7.66 -26.57
N ALA A 98 1.35 8.37 -27.43
CA ALA A 98 0.21 9.19 -27.06
C ALA A 98 -1.03 8.65 -27.78
N GLN A 99 -2.15 8.55 -27.04
CA GLN A 99 -3.44 8.24 -27.63
C GLN A 99 -4.12 9.56 -28.02
N ASP A 100 -4.53 9.67 -29.26
CA ASP A 100 -5.28 10.84 -29.75
C ASP A 100 -6.76 10.75 -29.32
N GLU A 101 -7.53 11.80 -29.62
CA GLU A 101 -8.97 11.88 -29.29
C GLU A 101 -9.81 10.78 -29.96
N THR A 102 -9.28 10.15 -30.99
CA THR A 102 -9.95 9.07 -31.73
C THR A 102 -9.59 7.68 -31.16
N GLY A 103 -8.73 7.61 -30.14
CA GLY A 103 -8.26 6.37 -29.56
C GLY A 103 -7.07 5.74 -30.32
N THR A 104 -6.55 6.40 -31.35
CA THR A 104 -5.42 5.91 -32.15
C THR A 104 -4.11 6.18 -31.40
N ILE A 105 -3.27 5.14 -31.28
CA ILE A 105 -1.95 5.29 -30.63
C ILE A 105 -0.97 5.90 -31.64
N GLN A 106 -0.54 7.11 -31.38
CA GLN A 106 0.54 7.76 -32.13
C GLN A 106 1.86 7.53 -31.41
N THR A 107 2.86 7.06 -32.17
CA THR A 107 4.22 6.85 -31.66
C THR A 107 5.10 7.99 -32.15
N THR A 108 5.70 8.71 -31.21
CA THR A 108 6.61 9.82 -31.49
C THR A 108 7.95 9.58 -30.81
N THR A 109 9.00 10.27 -31.25
CA THR A 109 10.30 10.24 -30.55
C THR A 109 10.15 10.86 -29.17
N ASP A 110 10.67 10.19 -28.14
CA ASP A 110 10.69 10.71 -26.78
C ASP A 110 11.80 11.75 -26.62
N ALA A 111 11.41 13.01 -26.48
CA ALA A 111 12.36 14.11 -26.22
C ALA A 111 12.98 14.02 -24.81
N GLY A 112 12.41 13.21 -23.94
CA GLY A 112 12.80 13.08 -22.55
C GLY A 112 12.37 14.24 -21.66
N VAL A 113 12.59 14.07 -20.37
CA VAL A 113 12.30 15.08 -19.33
C VAL A 113 13.60 15.38 -18.57
N LYS A 114 13.84 16.67 -18.26
CA LYS A 114 15.00 17.09 -17.45
C LYS A 114 14.88 16.56 -16.02
N ALA A 115 15.98 15.98 -15.53
CA ALA A 115 16.15 15.50 -14.15
C ALA A 115 17.53 15.96 -13.65
N GLY A 116 17.57 17.07 -12.93
CA GLY A 116 18.82 17.74 -12.57
C GLY A 116 19.63 18.12 -13.80
N SER A 117 20.88 17.69 -13.86
CA SER A 117 21.78 17.89 -15.00
C SER A 117 21.56 16.90 -16.16
N ASN A 118 20.77 15.87 -15.95
CA ASN A 118 20.56 14.77 -16.88
C ASN A 118 19.16 14.81 -17.54
N THR A 119 18.90 13.83 -18.41
CA THR A 119 17.60 13.65 -19.06
C THR A 119 17.16 12.20 -18.89
N VAL A 120 15.91 11.99 -18.53
CA VAL A 120 15.27 10.66 -18.41
C VAL A 120 14.19 10.52 -19.46
N THR A 121 13.81 9.29 -19.80
CA THR A 121 12.67 9.06 -20.69
C THR A 121 11.37 9.52 -20.04
N THR A 122 10.39 9.94 -20.84
CA THR A 122 9.06 10.34 -20.34
C THR A 122 8.44 9.23 -19.50
N LYS A 123 8.62 7.97 -19.89
CA LYS A 123 8.14 6.82 -19.14
C LYS A 123 8.81 6.68 -17.77
N ALA A 124 10.15 6.84 -17.68
CA ALA A 124 10.86 6.83 -16.41
C ALA A 124 10.45 7.99 -15.51
N TRP A 125 10.24 9.18 -16.09
CA TRP A 125 9.72 10.32 -15.36
C TRP A 125 8.32 10.07 -14.80
N GLN A 126 7.41 9.50 -15.59
CA GLN A 126 6.08 9.11 -15.12
C GLN A 126 6.15 8.07 -14.01
N ALA A 127 7.00 7.03 -14.17
CA ALA A 127 7.20 6.01 -13.17
C ALA A 127 7.77 6.56 -11.85
N SER A 128 8.52 7.68 -11.91
CA SER A 128 9.10 8.28 -10.71
C SER A 128 8.08 8.77 -9.68
N PHE A 129 6.83 8.93 -10.06
CA PHE A 129 5.76 9.23 -9.11
C PHE A 129 5.42 8.05 -8.17
N SER A 130 6.01 6.87 -8.40
CA SER A 130 6.03 5.76 -7.45
C SER A 130 7.05 5.95 -6.32
N LEU A 131 7.96 6.91 -6.45
CA LEU A 131 8.96 7.23 -5.43
C LEU A 131 8.40 8.27 -4.46
N SER A 132 8.90 8.25 -3.23
CA SER A 132 8.60 9.33 -2.27
C SER A 132 9.16 10.66 -2.78
N GLU A 133 8.57 11.75 -2.37
CA GLU A 133 8.93 13.08 -2.87
C GLU A 133 10.39 13.44 -2.57
N ASP A 134 10.85 13.11 -1.36
CA ASP A 134 12.23 13.38 -0.93
C ASP A 134 13.26 12.57 -1.71
N PHE A 135 12.92 11.33 -2.09
CA PHE A 135 13.81 10.43 -2.80
C PHE A 135 13.80 10.64 -4.31
N ARG A 136 12.68 11.07 -4.89
CA ARG A 136 12.42 11.14 -6.32
C ARG A 136 13.44 11.94 -7.11
N ALA A 137 13.76 13.15 -6.64
CA ALA A 137 14.62 14.08 -7.40
C ALA A 137 16.05 13.53 -7.57
N SER A 138 16.66 13.08 -6.48
CA SER A 138 18.01 12.54 -6.47
C SER A 138 18.11 11.21 -7.23
N PHE A 139 17.10 10.35 -7.11
CA PHE A 139 17.07 9.09 -7.83
C PHE A 139 16.88 9.26 -9.35
N LEU A 140 16.00 10.16 -9.77
CA LEU A 140 15.83 10.47 -11.19
C LEU A 140 17.10 11.03 -11.82
N GLU A 141 17.85 11.84 -11.11
CA GLU A 141 19.14 12.35 -11.61
C GLU A 141 20.13 11.18 -11.84
N GLN A 142 20.16 10.19 -10.93
CA GLN A 142 20.98 8.99 -11.09
C GLN A 142 20.50 8.15 -12.29
N VAL A 143 19.19 7.91 -12.44
CA VAL A 143 18.63 7.21 -13.59
C VAL A 143 18.99 7.94 -14.90
N GLY A 144 18.91 9.27 -14.91
CA GLY A 144 19.32 10.07 -16.06
C GLY A 144 20.80 9.96 -16.41
N ALA A 145 21.67 9.85 -15.39
CA ALA A 145 23.10 9.61 -15.61
C ALA A 145 23.37 8.23 -16.21
N LEU A 146 22.55 7.23 -15.90
CA LEU A 146 22.63 5.89 -16.46
C LEU A 146 22.02 5.78 -17.87
N THR A 147 21.11 6.70 -18.25
CA THR A 147 20.40 6.65 -19.54
C THR A 147 21.30 7.14 -20.67
N PRO A 148 21.69 6.29 -21.64
CA PRO A 148 22.52 6.72 -22.76
C PRO A 148 21.80 7.75 -23.64
N ARG A 149 22.51 8.78 -24.11
CA ARG A 149 21.94 9.78 -25.03
C ARG A 149 21.39 9.19 -26.31
N SER A 150 21.97 8.08 -26.78
CA SER A 150 21.52 7.33 -27.95
C SER A 150 20.10 6.78 -27.85
N VAL A 151 19.55 6.62 -26.62
CA VAL A 151 18.15 6.27 -26.40
C VAL A 151 17.23 7.32 -27.02
N PHE A 152 17.49 8.62 -26.78
CA PHE A 152 16.68 9.73 -27.31
C PHE A 152 16.85 9.94 -28.82
N GLN A 153 17.84 9.26 -29.42
CA GLN A 153 18.09 9.25 -30.87
C GLN A 153 17.52 7.98 -31.54
N GLY A 154 16.85 7.11 -30.76
CA GLY A 154 16.35 5.83 -31.25
C GLY A 154 17.45 4.80 -31.63
N GLN A 155 18.70 5.03 -31.18
CA GLN A 155 19.85 4.18 -31.49
C GLN A 155 20.22 3.21 -30.36
N ALA A 156 19.60 3.36 -29.22
CA ALA A 156 19.73 2.44 -28.10
C ALA A 156 18.38 2.22 -27.41
N GLN A 157 18.27 1.07 -26.78
CA GLN A 157 17.12 0.73 -25.91
C GLN A 157 17.59 -0.10 -24.75
N SER A 158 16.80 -0.16 -23.67
CA SER A 158 17.06 -1.07 -22.57
C SER A 158 15.85 -1.93 -22.29
N VAL A 159 16.12 -3.12 -21.77
CA VAL A 159 15.13 -4.03 -21.20
C VAL A 159 15.56 -4.32 -19.77
N PHE A 160 14.64 -4.11 -18.84
CA PHE A 160 14.86 -4.44 -17.44
C PHE A 160 14.25 -5.80 -17.13
N ASN A 161 15.12 -6.80 -16.95
CA ASN A 161 14.72 -8.18 -16.68
C ASN A 161 14.86 -8.46 -15.18
N ILE A 162 13.73 -8.58 -14.48
CA ILE A 162 13.68 -8.96 -13.06
C ILE A 162 13.64 -10.48 -12.98
N GLU A 163 14.72 -11.08 -12.48
CA GLU A 163 14.83 -12.52 -12.31
C GLU A 163 14.05 -13.00 -11.07
N SER A 164 14.22 -12.28 -9.96
CA SER A 164 13.50 -12.61 -8.73
C SER A 164 13.18 -11.38 -7.88
N LEU A 165 12.08 -11.50 -7.14
CA LEU A 165 11.69 -10.60 -6.05
C LEU A 165 11.42 -11.45 -4.82
N SER A 166 12.04 -11.12 -3.70
CA SER A 166 11.76 -11.80 -2.43
C SER A 166 10.32 -11.58 -1.96
N GLU A 167 9.89 -12.37 -0.99
CA GLU A 167 8.74 -11.99 -0.17
C GLU A 167 9.03 -10.67 0.56
N PRO A 168 8.05 -9.76 0.66
CA PRO A 168 8.21 -8.51 1.38
C PRO A 168 8.47 -8.78 2.87
N LEU A 169 9.60 -8.28 3.38
CA LEU A 169 9.95 -8.36 4.78
C LEU A 169 9.40 -7.12 5.50
N LEU A 170 8.45 -7.30 6.40
CA LEU A 170 7.91 -6.22 7.23
C LEU A 170 8.99 -5.72 8.20
N ILE A 171 9.39 -4.45 8.07
CA ILE A 171 10.41 -3.81 8.93
C ILE A 171 9.80 -2.88 9.98
N ALA A 172 8.65 -2.30 9.67
CA ALA A 172 7.84 -1.47 10.58
C ALA A 172 6.39 -1.47 10.06
N PRO A 173 5.39 -1.08 10.87
CA PRO A 173 4.01 -0.94 10.40
C PRO A 173 3.94 -0.08 9.13
N GLY A 174 3.45 -0.67 8.03
CA GLY A 174 3.34 -0.02 6.73
C GLY A 174 4.67 0.12 5.95
N PHE A 175 5.76 -0.52 6.38
CA PHE A 175 7.05 -0.51 5.68
C PHE A 175 7.59 -1.91 5.44
N TRP A 176 8.03 -2.16 4.23
CA TRP A 176 8.60 -3.44 3.82
C TRP A 176 9.88 -3.25 3.03
N ASP A 177 10.81 -4.19 3.16
CA ASP A 177 11.96 -4.34 2.29
C ASP A 177 11.74 -5.52 1.33
N VAL A 178 11.97 -5.29 0.04
CA VAL A 178 11.92 -6.31 -1.02
C VAL A 178 13.28 -6.40 -1.66
N THR A 179 13.88 -7.57 -1.62
CA THR A 179 15.14 -7.86 -2.33
C THR A 179 14.84 -8.19 -3.78
N MET A 180 15.52 -7.52 -4.70
CA MET A 180 15.39 -7.69 -6.14
C MET A 180 16.70 -8.13 -6.75
N VAL A 181 16.66 -9.19 -7.56
CA VAL A 181 17.74 -9.60 -8.46
C VAL A 181 17.26 -9.34 -9.89
N ALA A 182 17.99 -8.52 -10.62
CA ALA A 182 17.64 -8.12 -11.97
C ALA A 182 18.85 -7.85 -12.84
N ASN A 183 18.64 -7.80 -14.15
CA ASN A 183 19.61 -7.38 -15.15
C ASN A 183 19.03 -6.22 -15.99
N LEU A 184 19.78 -5.14 -16.10
CA LEU A 184 19.54 -4.09 -17.08
C LEU A 184 20.30 -4.46 -18.36
N ILE A 185 19.57 -4.80 -19.42
CA ILE A 185 20.17 -5.19 -20.70
C ILE A 185 20.06 -3.99 -21.63
N ILE A 186 21.20 -3.45 -22.06
CA ILE A 186 21.28 -2.30 -22.98
C ILE A 186 21.67 -2.81 -24.36
N PHE A 187 20.85 -2.50 -25.35
CA PHE A 187 21.09 -2.77 -26.76
C PHE A 187 21.45 -1.47 -27.47
N ASP A 188 22.51 -1.45 -28.24
CA ASP A 188 22.91 -0.31 -29.06
C ASP A 188 23.47 -0.79 -30.41
N VAL A 189 23.80 0.16 -31.30
CA VAL A 189 24.35 -0.15 -32.62
C VAL A 189 25.67 -0.95 -32.56
N LYS A 190 26.47 -0.75 -31.50
CA LYS A 190 27.75 -1.44 -31.31
C LYS A 190 27.54 -2.83 -30.66
N ASN A 191 26.50 -2.97 -29.88
CA ASN A 191 26.20 -4.19 -29.11
C ASN A 191 24.75 -4.63 -29.38
N PRO A 192 24.45 -5.14 -30.58
CA PRO A 192 23.10 -5.59 -30.94
C PRO A 192 22.62 -6.80 -30.14
N GLY A 193 23.54 -7.59 -29.58
CA GLY A 193 23.25 -8.70 -28.67
C GLY A 193 22.90 -8.28 -27.24
N GLY A 194 23.10 -7.02 -26.91
CA GLY A 194 22.87 -6.45 -25.58
C GLY A 194 24.02 -6.70 -24.60
N ILE A 195 24.20 -5.74 -23.71
CA ILE A 195 25.09 -5.82 -22.55
C ILE A 195 24.25 -5.90 -21.30
N ALA A 196 24.38 -6.97 -20.53
CA ALA A 196 23.68 -7.16 -19.28
C ALA A 196 24.49 -6.56 -18.12
N ILE A 197 23.86 -5.69 -17.36
CA ILE A 197 24.39 -5.05 -16.15
C ILE A 197 23.57 -5.57 -14.96
N PRO A 198 24.16 -6.27 -13.98
CA PRO A 198 23.43 -6.75 -12.82
C PRO A 198 22.96 -5.57 -11.95
N VAL A 199 21.69 -5.63 -11.53
CA VAL A 199 21.06 -4.63 -10.68
C VAL A 199 20.39 -5.35 -9.51
N ASN A 200 21.18 -5.61 -8.46
CA ASN A 200 20.73 -6.31 -7.27
C ASN A 200 20.51 -5.30 -6.16
N LYS A 201 19.25 -5.09 -5.76
CA LYS A 201 18.86 -4.01 -4.85
C LYS A 201 17.93 -4.50 -3.74
N VAL A 202 17.99 -3.82 -2.62
CA VAL A 202 16.93 -3.84 -1.60
C VAL A 202 16.08 -2.58 -1.78
N ILE A 203 14.78 -2.78 -1.96
CA ILE A 203 13.82 -1.72 -2.25
C ILE A 203 12.92 -1.57 -1.04
N ARG A 204 12.94 -0.39 -0.43
CA ARG A 204 12.08 -0.04 0.71
C ARG A 204 10.78 0.55 0.22
N ILE A 205 9.67 -0.03 0.65
CA ILE A 205 8.33 0.31 0.24
C ILE A 205 7.53 0.73 1.46
N GLN A 206 6.75 1.78 1.29
CA GLN A 206 5.86 2.33 2.31
C GLN A 206 4.42 2.32 1.81
N ALA A 207 3.48 1.94 2.70
CA ALA A 207 2.06 2.16 2.48
C ALA A 207 1.74 3.65 2.57
N VAL A 208 0.99 4.14 1.60
CA VAL A 208 0.46 5.51 1.57
C VAL A 208 -1.03 5.46 1.26
N GLU A 209 -1.72 6.53 1.55
CA GLU A 209 -3.13 6.66 1.20
C GLU A 209 -3.27 6.74 -0.33
N PRO A 210 -4.06 5.85 -0.95
CA PRO A 210 -4.35 5.95 -2.37
C PRO A 210 -5.22 7.19 -2.65
N PRO A 211 -5.24 7.71 -3.88
CA PRO A 211 -6.12 8.81 -4.25
C PRO A 211 -7.58 8.47 -3.92
N ALA A 212 -8.24 9.34 -3.14
CA ALA A 212 -9.61 9.13 -2.69
C ALA A 212 -10.65 9.37 -3.79
N ASP A 213 -10.37 10.35 -4.66
CA ASP A 213 -11.29 10.74 -5.71
C ASP A 213 -11.04 9.95 -7.00
N PRO A 214 -12.10 9.57 -7.73
CA PRO A 214 -11.94 8.98 -9.04
C PRO A 214 -11.28 9.98 -9.99
N MET A 215 -10.49 9.47 -10.93
CA MET A 215 -9.83 10.30 -11.93
C MET A 215 -10.87 11.01 -12.81
N GLU A 216 -10.70 12.31 -12.99
CA GLU A 216 -11.55 13.12 -13.88
C GLU A 216 -11.45 12.64 -15.35
N ALA A 217 -12.56 12.71 -16.09
CA ALA A 217 -12.60 12.28 -17.48
C ALA A 217 -11.64 13.09 -18.38
N GLU A 218 -11.45 14.37 -18.06
CA GLU A 218 -10.57 15.31 -18.79
C GLU A 218 -9.14 15.36 -18.25
N ALA A 219 -8.74 14.42 -17.39
CA ALA A 219 -7.41 14.39 -16.82
C ALA A 219 -6.33 14.35 -17.92
N THR A 220 -5.27 15.14 -17.73
CA THR A 220 -4.10 15.14 -18.63
C THR A 220 -3.37 13.78 -18.58
N ALA A 221 -2.55 13.50 -19.60
CA ALA A 221 -1.74 12.27 -19.62
C ALA A 221 -0.84 12.13 -18.37
N VAL A 222 -0.32 13.25 -17.86
CA VAL A 222 0.48 13.28 -16.63
C VAL A 222 -0.37 12.93 -15.40
N GLN A 223 -1.53 13.56 -15.27
CA GLN A 223 -2.44 13.27 -14.16
C GLN A 223 -2.88 11.81 -14.15
N ARG A 224 -3.17 11.24 -15.32
CA ARG A 224 -3.47 9.81 -15.47
C ARG A 224 -2.31 8.93 -15.03
N ALA A 225 -1.10 9.22 -15.46
CA ALA A 225 0.09 8.46 -15.07
C ALA A 225 0.35 8.51 -13.58
N VAL A 226 0.25 9.69 -12.96
CA VAL A 226 0.39 9.89 -11.51
C VAL A 226 -0.69 9.10 -10.75
N TYR A 227 -1.93 9.20 -11.19
CA TYR A 227 -3.05 8.49 -10.58
C TYR A 227 -2.85 6.98 -10.63
N GLN A 228 -2.50 6.43 -11.81
CA GLN A 228 -2.27 5.00 -11.99
C GLN A 228 -1.16 4.46 -11.07
N VAL A 229 -0.05 5.21 -10.97
CA VAL A 229 1.08 4.81 -10.14
C VAL A 229 0.74 4.88 -8.65
N ARG A 230 -0.01 5.91 -8.21
CA ARG A 230 -0.40 6.11 -6.81
C ARG A 230 -1.61 5.29 -6.38
N SER A 231 -2.40 4.76 -7.30
CA SER A 231 -3.59 3.95 -6.98
C SER A 231 -3.27 2.66 -6.23
N ALA A 232 -2.04 2.17 -6.31
CA ALA A 232 -1.58 1.04 -5.53
C ALA A 232 -1.53 1.32 -4.01
N GLY A 233 -1.57 2.60 -3.59
CA GLY A 233 -1.40 3.00 -2.19
C GLY A 233 -0.03 2.61 -1.62
N LEU A 234 1.00 2.65 -2.46
CA LEU A 234 2.38 2.29 -2.16
C LEU A 234 3.34 3.32 -2.76
N GLN A 235 4.47 3.54 -2.09
CA GLN A 235 5.58 4.32 -2.62
C GLN A 235 6.92 3.67 -2.26
N ILE A 236 7.93 3.90 -3.08
CA ILE A 236 9.33 3.52 -2.81
C ILE A 236 9.99 4.69 -2.09
N THR A 237 10.55 4.42 -0.92
CA THR A 237 11.22 5.45 -0.11
C THR A 237 12.74 5.37 -0.18
N ASP A 238 13.28 4.20 -0.56
CA ASP A 238 14.72 3.99 -0.67
C ASP A 238 15.04 2.81 -1.59
N ILE A 239 16.20 2.85 -2.25
CA ILE A 239 16.76 1.77 -3.06
C ILE A 239 18.26 1.69 -2.77
N THR A 240 18.68 0.60 -2.10
CA THR A 240 20.06 0.40 -1.68
C THR A 240 20.67 -0.83 -2.35
N GLU A 241 22.01 -0.90 -2.36
CA GLU A 241 22.72 -2.08 -2.83
C GLU A 241 22.40 -3.29 -1.95
N MET A 242 22.27 -4.46 -2.57
CA MET A 242 22.16 -5.71 -1.83
C MET A 242 23.52 -6.05 -1.22
N THR A 243 23.60 -6.03 0.11
CA THR A 243 24.82 -6.42 0.81
C THR A 243 24.99 -7.95 0.75
N GLU A 244 26.25 -8.44 0.61
CA GLU A 244 26.55 -9.88 0.51
C GLU A 244 26.01 -10.76 1.66
N ALA A 245 25.65 -10.14 2.80
CA ALA A 245 25.05 -10.84 3.94
C ALA A 245 23.58 -11.30 3.73
N ALA A 246 22.94 -10.93 2.61
CA ALA A 246 21.56 -11.27 2.29
C ALA A 246 21.40 -12.34 1.19
N ARG A 247 22.50 -13.07 0.89
CA ARG A 247 22.49 -14.21 -0.03
C ARG A 247 22.12 -15.51 0.64
#